data_69fed446535420bd4145360c67947774
#
_entry.id   69fed446535420bd4145360c67947774
#
_cell.length_a   1.000
_cell.length_b   1.000
_cell.length_c   1.000
_cell.angle_alpha   90.00
_cell.angle_beta   90.00
_cell.angle_gamma   90.00
#
_symmetry.space_group_name_H-M   'P 1'
#
loop_
_entity.id
_entity.type
_entity.pdbx_description
1 polymer ?
#
loop_
_entity_poly.entity_id
_entity_poly.type
_entity_poly.pdbx_seq_one_letter_code
_entity_poly.pdbx_strand_id
1 'polypeptide(L)'
;DEGFDGTVIHVQTTGIERQQDISRSPNHSTIRVAAGENWDSLVAWSVEQGLAGIEALSGIPGSCGAAPIQNIGAYGQELSSVLTAVEYLDRYTREISWIPASELALGYRDSVFKQGKEGVVLTIELSLASYGDNLSAPIAFPQLATALGVNLGDQVNLSAVRETVLALRASKGMVLDAADPDTASAGSFFMNPIVTENFARNLPADAPRFPVLQIQQDRVLPLGADVPPLASQEAGPNLVKLSAAWLIENAGVKKGYRIPGSNAAISSKHTLAITNQGGATAAEVVGLATYVQAMVQSHFGIILYPEPNLIGVEI
;
A
#
# COMPACT_ATOMS: atom_id res chain seq x y z
N ASP A 1 5.15 -21.82 -4.50
CA ASP A 1 4.59 -21.85 -5.85
C ASP A 1 5.23 -22.98 -6.66
N GLU A 2 4.59 -23.38 -7.74
CA GLU A 2 5.12 -24.42 -8.65
C GLU A 2 6.03 -23.82 -9.73
N GLY A 3 6.42 -22.56 -9.57
CA GLY A 3 7.18 -21.78 -10.53
C GLY A 3 6.27 -21.15 -11.60
N PHE A 4 6.90 -20.62 -12.65
CA PHE A 4 6.24 -20.00 -13.78
C PHE A 4 6.81 -20.56 -15.08
N ASP A 5 5.95 -21.19 -15.90
CA ASP A 5 6.34 -21.69 -17.21
C ASP A 5 6.34 -20.54 -18.22
N GLY A 6 7.48 -19.86 -18.33
CA GLY A 6 7.65 -18.69 -19.18
C GLY A 6 8.92 -17.89 -18.86
N THR A 7 9.02 -16.71 -19.48
CA THR A 7 10.14 -15.79 -19.26
C THR A 7 9.78 -14.78 -18.17
N VAL A 8 10.58 -14.72 -17.11
CA VAL A 8 10.50 -13.70 -16.07
C VAL A 8 11.47 -12.57 -16.39
N ILE A 9 10.97 -11.34 -16.49
CA ILE A 9 11.78 -10.14 -16.69
C ILE A 9 11.90 -9.40 -15.37
N HIS A 10 13.12 -9.33 -14.84
CA HIS A 10 13.42 -8.52 -13.64
C HIS A 10 13.85 -7.12 -14.08
N VAL A 11 12.99 -6.12 -13.81
CA VAL A 11 13.28 -4.71 -14.11
C VAL A 11 14.28 -4.17 -13.09
N GLN A 12 15.46 -3.74 -13.59
CA GLN A 12 16.58 -3.24 -12.78
C GLN A 12 17.09 -1.88 -13.27
N THR A 13 16.25 -1.11 -13.94
CA THR A 13 16.57 0.26 -14.35
C THR A 13 16.71 1.15 -13.11
N THR A 14 17.70 2.02 -13.07
CA THR A 14 17.96 2.92 -11.95
C THR A 14 18.06 4.36 -12.41
N GLY A 15 17.79 5.28 -11.50
CA GLY A 15 17.90 6.72 -11.69
C GLY A 15 16.74 7.48 -11.05
N ILE A 16 17.12 8.58 -10.39
CA ILE A 16 16.20 9.56 -9.79
C ILE A 16 16.55 10.91 -10.37
N GLU A 17 15.62 11.55 -11.06
CA GLU A 17 15.82 12.84 -11.71
C GLU A 17 14.87 13.89 -11.15
N ARG A 18 15.39 14.97 -10.61
CA ARG A 18 14.60 16.14 -10.24
C ARG A 18 14.43 17.04 -11.44
N GLN A 19 13.19 17.22 -11.89
CA GLN A 19 12.87 18.12 -12.99
C GLN A 19 12.80 19.55 -12.50
N GLN A 20 13.43 20.46 -13.25
CA GLN A 20 13.30 21.91 -13.00
C GLN A 20 12.02 22.40 -13.73
N ASP A 21 10.89 22.25 -13.11
CA ASP A 21 9.63 22.75 -13.67
C ASP A 21 9.23 24.04 -12.97
N ILE A 22 9.41 25.16 -13.68
CA ILE A 22 9.08 26.51 -13.21
C ILE A 22 7.56 26.76 -13.26
N SER A 23 6.79 25.93 -13.94
CA SER A 23 5.34 26.11 -14.17
C SER A 23 4.45 25.55 -13.06
N ARG A 24 4.99 24.67 -12.19
CA ARG A 24 4.27 24.09 -11.05
C ARG A 24 4.50 24.93 -9.78
N SER A 25 3.67 24.69 -8.76
CA SER A 25 3.75 25.39 -7.47
C SER A 25 5.21 25.51 -6.98
N PRO A 26 5.66 26.69 -6.52
CA PRO A 26 7.04 26.93 -6.09
C PRO A 26 7.49 26.01 -4.95
N ASN A 27 6.54 25.38 -4.25
CA ASN A 27 6.79 24.48 -3.13
C ASN A 27 6.72 22.99 -3.52
N HIS A 28 6.68 22.65 -4.82
CA HIS A 28 6.66 21.27 -5.29
C HIS A 28 7.80 21.02 -6.27
N SER A 29 8.30 19.79 -6.24
CA SER A 29 9.31 19.31 -7.19
C SER A 29 8.78 18.09 -7.92
N THR A 30 8.90 18.08 -9.24
CA THR A 30 8.61 16.90 -10.05
C THR A 30 9.84 16.00 -10.05
N ILE A 31 9.65 14.74 -9.67
CA ILE A 31 10.68 13.72 -9.59
C ILE A 31 10.32 12.57 -10.53
N ARG A 32 11.21 12.24 -11.46
CA ARG A 32 11.09 11.04 -12.31
C ARG A 32 12.01 9.97 -11.78
N VAL A 33 11.48 8.76 -11.67
CA VAL A 33 12.19 7.64 -11.06
C VAL A 33 12.06 6.41 -11.93
N ALA A 34 13.18 5.79 -12.30
CA ALA A 34 13.20 4.55 -13.05
C ALA A 34 12.51 3.42 -12.28
N ALA A 35 11.78 2.57 -12.99
CA ALA A 35 10.91 1.56 -12.38
C ALA A 35 11.64 0.53 -11.52
N GLY A 36 12.90 0.20 -11.84
CA GLY A 36 13.71 -0.75 -11.08
C GLY A 36 14.41 -0.16 -9.85
N GLU A 37 14.31 1.17 -9.62
CA GLU A 37 14.86 1.81 -8.42
C GLU A 37 14.21 1.25 -7.15
N ASN A 38 14.99 1.08 -6.09
CA ASN A 38 14.47 0.62 -4.81
C ASN A 38 13.57 1.69 -4.17
N TRP A 39 12.37 1.30 -3.75
CA TRP A 39 11.42 2.25 -3.17
C TRP A 39 11.95 2.94 -1.91
N ASP A 40 12.52 2.20 -0.96
CA ASP A 40 13.01 2.81 0.28
C ASP A 40 14.25 3.69 0.05
N SER A 41 15.07 3.40 -0.97
CA SER A 41 16.15 4.28 -1.41
C SER A 41 15.61 5.61 -1.94
N LEU A 42 14.53 5.58 -2.73
CA LEU A 42 13.85 6.81 -3.17
C LEU A 42 13.32 7.61 -1.98
N VAL A 43 12.68 6.95 -1.00
CA VAL A 43 12.19 7.64 0.21
C VAL A 43 13.34 8.26 1.00
N ALA A 44 14.45 7.54 1.20
CA ALA A 44 15.63 8.07 1.86
C ALA A 44 16.16 9.30 1.14
N TRP A 45 16.34 9.19 -0.17
CA TRP A 45 16.77 10.29 -1.02
C TRP A 45 15.83 11.51 -0.91
N SER A 46 14.50 11.32 -0.94
CA SER A 46 13.54 12.42 -0.83
C SER A 46 13.67 13.16 0.51
N VAL A 47 13.84 12.43 1.61
CA VAL A 47 14.07 12.98 2.95
C VAL A 47 15.36 13.80 2.98
N GLU A 48 16.44 13.31 2.41
CA GLU A 48 17.73 14.02 2.30
C GLU A 48 17.61 15.32 1.47
N GLN A 49 16.73 15.32 0.45
CA GLN A 49 16.46 16.50 -0.38
C GLN A 49 15.45 17.48 0.24
N GLY A 50 14.93 17.22 1.42
CA GLY A 50 13.90 18.03 2.08
C GLY A 50 12.54 17.98 1.36
N LEU A 51 12.23 16.86 0.70
CA LEU A 51 11.01 16.63 -0.07
C LEU A 51 10.08 15.68 0.68
N ALA A 52 8.88 16.18 0.97
CA ALA A 52 7.83 15.50 1.73
C ALA A 52 6.76 14.90 0.82
N GLY A 53 6.01 13.91 1.36
CA GLY A 53 4.84 13.28 0.75
C GLY A 53 4.95 11.76 0.65
N ILE A 54 6.14 11.20 0.85
CA ILE A 54 6.38 9.74 0.86
C ILE A 54 7.17 9.26 2.09
N GLU A 55 7.50 10.11 3.04
CA GLU A 55 8.29 9.80 4.23
C GLU A 55 7.65 8.74 5.12
N ALA A 56 6.31 8.70 5.19
CA ALA A 56 5.60 7.66 5.94
C ALA A 56 5.53 6.31 5.20
N LEU A 57 5.96 6.25 3.94
CA LEU A 57 6.10 5.03 3.16
C LEU A 57 7.50 4.39 3.28
N SER A 58 8.31 4.87 4.25
CA SER A 58 9.64 4.33 4.57
C SER A 58 9.61 2.84 4.88
N GLY A 59 10.62 2.11 4.41
CA GLY A 59 10.79 0.68 4.70
C GLY A 59 9.80 -0.24 3.97
N ILE A 60 8.98 0.25 3.03
CA ILE A 60 8.19 -0.61 2.16
C ILE A 60 9.15 -1.26 1.17
N PRO A 61 9.19 -2.60 1.08
CA PRO A 61 10.05 -3.30 0.13
C PRO A 61 9.51 -3.21 -1.29
N GLY A 62 10.40 -3.39 -2.27
CA GLY A 62 10.05 -3.47 -3.68
C GLY A 62 10.63 -2.33 -4.51
N SER A 63 10.27 -2.30 -5.79
CA SER A 63 10.73 -1.30 -6.76
C SER A 63 9.71 -0.18 -6.96
N CYS A 64 10.20 0.96 -7.44
CA CYS A 64 9.37 2.12 -7.73
C CYS A 64 8.29 1.83 -8.80
N GLY A 65 8.60 1.01 -9.80
CA GLY A 65 7.61 0.60 -10.82
C GLY A 65 6.53 -0.35 -10.30
N ALA A 66 6.78 -1.05 -9.19
CA ALA A 66 5.77 -1.88 -8.53
C ALA A 66 4.81 -1.07 -7.64
N ALA A 67 5.23 0.11 -7.19
CA ALA A 67 4.47 0.94 -6.27
C ALA A 67 3.06 1.33 -6.78
N PRO A 68 2.85 1.74 -8.05
CA PRO A 68 1.53 2.09 -8.58
C PRO A 68 0.63 0.87 -8.85
N ILE A 69 1.18 -0.34 -8.93
CA ILE A 69 0.40 -1.54 -9.26
C ILE A 69 -0.75 -1.74 -8.26
N GLN A 70 -0.48 -1.54 -6.99
CA GLN A 70 -1.50 -1.64 -5.93
C GLN A 70 -1.61 -0.37 -5.09
N ASN A 71 -1.18 0.79 -5.61
CA ASN A 71 -1.27 2.05 -4.88
C ASN A 71 -0.75 1.89 -3.45
N ILE A 72 0.56 1.68 -3.28
CA ILE A 72 1.14 1.43 -1.95
C ILE A 72 0.79 2.54 -0.98
N GLY A 73 0.54 2.17 0.28
CA GLY A 73 0.19 3.13 1.32
C GLY A 73 0.47 2.60 2.72
N ALA A 74 0.88 3.50 3.61
CA ALA A 74 1.14 3.23 5.01
C ALA A 74 1.05 4.53 5.83
N TYR A 75 0.69 4.41 7.09
CA TYR A 75 0.68 5.51 8.08
C TYR A 75 0.04 6.80 7.60
N GLY A 76 -1.05 6.69 6.82
CA GLY A 76 -1.84 7.83 6.34
C GLY A 76 -1.35 8.47 5.05
N GLN A 77 -0.25 7.97 4.46
CA GLN A 77 0.19 8.35 3.11
C GLN A 77 -0.12 7.24 2.11
N GLU A 78 -0.42 7.61 0.88
CA GLU A 78 -0.61 6.71 -0.26
C GLU A 78 0.08 7.30 -1.50
N LEU A 79 0.55 6.42 -2.39
CA LEU A 79 1.22 6.84 -3.62
C LEU A 79 0.34 7.76 -4.48
N SER A 80 -0.96 7.48 -4.55
CA SER A 80 -1.93 8.27 -5.30
C SER A 80 -1.96 9.75 -4.94
N SER A 81 -1.53 10.13 -3.73
CA SER A 81 -1.49 11.53 -3.31
C SER A 81 -0.34 12.32 -3.93
N VAL A 82 0.67 11.66 -4.46
CA VAL A 82 1.88 12.28 -5.02
C VAL A 82 2.20 11.83 -6.44
N LEU A 83 1.66 10.70 -6.91
CA LEU A 83 1.87 10.21 -8.27
C LEU A 83 1.18 11.14 -9.28
N THR A 84 1.90 11.59 -10.29
CA THR A 84 1.36 12.44 -11.35
C THR A 84 1.16 11.67 -12.65
N ALA A 85 2.06 10.77 -12.99
CA ALA A 85 1.99 9.95 -14.19
C ALA A 85 2.91 8.73 -14.09
N VAL A 86 2.70 7.79 -14.99
CA VAL A 86 3.64 6.68 -15.24
C VAL A 86 3.99 6.62 -16.73
N GLU A 87 5.25 6.36 -17.04
CA GLU A 87 5.67 5.96 -18.37
C GLU A 87 5.47 4.44 -18.49
N TYR A 88 4.72 4.05 -19.50
CA TYR A 88 4.21 2.69 -19.61
C TYR A 88 4.42 2.13 -21.01
N LEU A 89 4.95 0.92 -21.09
CA LEU A 89 5.01 0.11 -22.30
C LEU A 89 3.80 -0.82 -22.35
N ASP A 90 2.87 -0.55 -23.25
CA ASP A 90 1.71 -1.42 -23.46
C ASP A 90 2.11 -2.73 -24.16
N ARG A 91 1.66 -3.87 -23.60
CA ARG A 91 2.03 -5.19 -24.10
C ARG A 91 1.50 -5.47 -25.49
N TYR A 92 0.32 -4.96 -25.82
CA TYR A 92 -0.37 -5.27 -27.07
C TYR A 92 0.03 -4.33 -28.19
N THR A 93 0.01 -3.02 -27.94
CA THR A 93 0.37 -2.02 -28.96
C THR A 93 1.87 -1.88 -29.12
N ARG A 94 2.66 -2.24 -28.08
CA ARG A 94 4.12 -2.02 -27.97
C ARG A 94 4.52 -0.54 -28.01
N GLU A 95 3.58 0.32 -27.72
CA GLU A 95 3.82 1.76 -27.61
C GLU A 95 4.23 2.13 -26.20
N ILE A 96 5.12 3.10 -26.12
CA ILE A 96 5.50 3.73 -24.85
C ILE A 96 4.77 5.06 -24.75
N SER A 97 4.05 5.28 -23.68
CA SER A 97 3.29 6.51 -23.45
C SER A 97 3.28 6.88 -21.97
N TRP A 98 3.06 8.15 -21.69
CA TRP A 98 2.79 8.63 -20.34
C TRP A 98 1.29 8.54 -20.04
N ILE A 99 0.94 7.82 -18.97
CA ILE A 99 -0.44 7.68 -18.48
C ILE A 99 -0.56 8.56 -17.23
N PRO A 100 -1.43 9.56 -17.21
CA PRO A 100 -1.65 10.40 -16.03
C PRO A 100 -2.27 9.58 -14.90
N ALA A 101 -1.96 9.93 -13.64
CA ALA A 101 -2.46 9.22 -12.47
C ALA A 101 -3.99 9.16 -12.40
N SER A 102 -4.69 10.17 -12.95
CA SER A 102 -6.16 10.22 -13.05
C SER A 102 -6.77 9.08 -13.90
N GLU A 103 -5.99 8.48 -14.80
CA GLU A 103 -6.42 7.37 -15.65
C GLU A 103 -6.07 5.99 -15.06
N LEU A 104 -5.32 5.96 -13.95
CA LEU A 104 -4.86 4.71 -13.34
C LEU A 104 -5.88 4.06 -12.40
N ALA A 105 -7.05 4.70 -12.17
CA ALA A 105 -8.08 4.23 -11.23
C ALA A 105 -7.50 3.78 -9.87
N LEU A 106 -6.55 4.55 -9.34
CA LEU A 106 -5.89 4.24 -8.08
C LEU A 106 -6.89 4.23 -6.93
N GLY A 107 -7.01 3.11 -6.27
CA GLY A 107 -7.88 2.89 -5.13
C GLY A 107 -7.14 2.23 -3.96
N TYR A 108 -7.89 1.79 -2.95
CA TYR A 108 -7.31 1.06 -1.82
C TYR A 108 -6.75 -0.30 -2.28
N ARG A 109 -5.44 -0.39 -2.41
CA ARG A 109 -4.71 -1.55 -2.93
C ARG A 109 -5.16 -1.98 -4.33
N ASP A 110 -5.49 -1.01 -5.18
CA ASP A 110 -6.02 -1.26 -6.51
C ASP A 110 -5.54 -0.23 -7.55
N SER A 111 -5.52 -0.66 -8.81
CA SER A 111 -5.22 0.15 -9.99
C SER A 111 -5.68 -0.56 -11.26
N VAL A 112 -5.70 0.14 -12.40
CA VAL A 112 -5.93 -0.49 -13.72
C VAL A 112 -4.96 -1.64 -14.00
N PHE A 113 -3.74 -1.59 -13.49
CA PHE A 113 -2.74 -2.65 -13.65
C PHE A 113 -3.14 -3.90 -12.87
N LYS A 114 -3.57 -3.74 -11.61
CA LYS A 114 -4.05 -4.86 -10.80
C LYS A 114 -5.35 -5.45 -11.35
N GLN A 115 -6.14 -4.64 -12.05
CA GLN A 115 -7.37 -5.05 -12.75
C GLN A 115 -7.11 -5.70 -14.11
N GLY A 116 -5.85 -5.89 -14.51
CA GLY A 116 -5.48 -6.67 -15.68
C GLY A 116 -4.99 -5.87 -16.91
N LYS A 117 -4.67 -4.57 -16.76
CA LYS A 117 -3.96 -3.84 -17.82
C LYS A 117 -2.53 -4.38 -17.93
N GLU A 118 -2.25 -5.08 -19.05
CA GLU A 118 -0.98 -5.78 -19.24
C GLU A 118 0.07 -4.89 -19.92
N GLY A 119 1.26 -4.82 -19.30
CA GLY A 119 2.42 -4.09 -19.81
C GLY A 119 3.48 -3.89 -18.73
N VAL A 120 4.35 -2.91 -18.93
CA VAL A 120 5.49 -2.64 -18.04
C VAL A 120 5.53 -1.16 -17.69
N VAL A 121 5.52 -0.84 -16.39
CA VAL A 121 5.87 0.49 -15.91
C VAL A 121 7.38 0.68 -16.08
N LEU A 122 7.78 1.74 -16.79
CA LEU A 122 9.19 2.05 -17.07
C LEU A 122 9.73 3.14 -16.14
N THR A 123 8.89 4.14 -15.84
CA THR A 123 9.23 5.32 -15.03
C THR A 123 7.98 5.75 -14.26
N ILE A 124 8.14 6.22 -13.05
CA ILE A 124 7.08 6.92 -12.30
C ILE A 124 7.43 8.41 -12.19
N GLU A 125 6.42 9.27 -12.23
CA GLU A 125 6.57 10.70 -11.99
C GLU A 125 5.80 11.11 -10.74
N LEU A 126 6.50 11.74 -9.80
CA LEU A 126 5.98 12.16 -8.50
C LEU A 126 6.03 13.69 -8.37
N SER A 127 5.05 14.26 -7.68
CA SER A 127 5.07 15.65 -7.23
C SER A 127 5.25 15.69 -5.72
N LEU A 128 6.47 15.97 -5.26
CA LEU A 128 6.81 16.02 -3.84
C LEU A 128 6.87 17.47 -3.34
N ALA A 129 6.35 17.70 -2.13
CA ALA A 129 6.27 19.02 -1.53
C ALA A 129 7.54 19.38 -0.75
N SER A 130 7.87 20.68 -0.67
CA SER A 130 8.83 21.21 0.28
C SER A 130 8.14 22.21 1.19
N TYR A 131 8.09 21.94 2.48
CA TYR A 131 7.48 22.82 3.48
C TYR A 131 8.49 23.76 4.15
N GLY A 132 9.76 23.77 3.68
CA GLY A 132 10.86 24.49 4.35
C GLY A 132 11.34 23.74 5.59
N ASP A 133 12.52 24.08 6.09
CA ASP A 133 13.13 23.55 7.32
C ASP A 133 13.08 22.02 7.48
N ASN A 134 13.06 21.29 6.35
CA ASN A 134 12.92 19.84 6.29
C ASN A 134 11.70 19.29 7.04
N LEU A 135 10.58 20.02 6.99
CA LEU A 135 9.32 19.59 7.59
C LEU A 135 8.60 18.55 6.72
N SER A 136 7.98 17.60 7.40
CA SER A 136 7.16 16.54 6.81
C SER A 136 5.84 17.07 6.24
N ALA A 137 5.13 16.25 5.48
CA ALA A 137 3.70 16.42 5.33
C ALA A 137 2.99 16.38 6.70
N PRO A 138 1.78 16.98 6.84
CA PRO A 138 1.01 16.90 8.07
C PRO A 138 0.77 15.44 8.48
N ILE A 139 1.04 15.12 9.75
CA ILE A 139 0.87 13.76 10.28
C ILE A 139 -0.61 13.39 10.30
N ALA A 140 -1.00 12.39 9.50
CA ALA A 140 -2.41 12.00 9.31
C ALA A 140 -2.79 10.70 10.02
N PHE A 141 -1.84 9.99 10.66
CA PHE A 141 -2.10 8.67 11.21
C PHE A 141 -1.89 8.64 12.74
N PRO A 142 -2.91 8.23 13.53
CA PRO A 142 -2.86 8.33 14.99
C PRO A 142 -1.68 7.58 15.64
N GLN A 143 -1.36 6.37 15.18
CA GLN A 143 -0.23 5.60 15.72
C GLN A 143 1.11 6.30 15.49
N LEU A 144 1.28 6.94 14.32
CA LEU A 144 2.49 7.70 13.99
C LEU A 144 2.57 8.97 14.83
N ALA A 145 1.46 9.72 14.97
CA ALA A 145 1.38 10.90 15.82
C ALA A 145 1.75 10.57 17.29
N THR A 146 1.19 9.48 17.83
CA THR A 146 1.51 9.01 19.18
C THR A 146 3.00 8.66 19.32
N ALA A 147 3.58 7.96 18.36
CA ALA A 147 4.98 7.54 18.39
C ALA A 147 5.94 8.74 18.29
N LEU A 148 5.55 9.79 17.57
CA LEU A 148 6.30 11.05 17.44
C LEU A 148 6.06 12.00 18.62
N GLY A 149 5.04 11.76 19.47
CA GLY A 149 4.66 12.65 20.57
C GLY A 149 4.03 13.98 20.11
N VAL A 150 3.30 13.95 18.99
CA VAL A 150 2.66 15.14 18.36
C VAL A 150 1.17 14.90 18.12
N ASN A 151 0.45 15.94 17.68
CA ASN A 151 -0.97 15.83 17.31
C ASN A 151 -1.13 15.52 15.83
N LEU A 152 -2.32 15.03 15.46
CA LEU A 152 -2.70 14.95 14.05
C LEU A 152 -2.70 16.34 13.42
N GLY A 153 -2.13 16.45 12.23
CA GLY A 153 -1.97 17.70 11.49
C GLY A 153 -0.66 18.43 11.76
N ASP A 154 0.07 18.08 12.82
CA ASP A 154 1.39 18.67 13.07
C ASP A 154 2.39 18.24 11.98
N GLN A 155 3.37 19.09 11.73
CA GLN A 155 4.51 18.81 10.86
C GLN A 155 5.77 18.71 11.71
N VAL A 156 6.61 17.74 11.41
CA VAL A 156 7.85 17.49 12.14
C VAL A 156 9.00 17.27 11.16
N ASN A 157 10.22 17.15 11.65
CA ASN A 157 11.36 16.89 10.81
C ASN A 157 11.20 15.57 10.01
N LEU A 158 11.47 15.59 8.71
CA LEU A 158 11.36 14.45 7.79
C LEU A 158 12.13 13.22 8.28
N SER A 159 13.37 13.42 8.76
CA SER A 159 14.18 12.31 9.27
C SER A 159 13.56 11.66 10.50
N ALA A 160 12.96 12.47 11.40
CA ALA A 160 12.27 11.94 12.57
C ALA A 160 11.04 11.10 12.20
N VAL A 161 10.28 11.50 11.15
CA VAL A 161 9.18 10.68 10.62
C VAL A 161 9.72 9.36 10.09
N ARG A 162 10.73 9.40 9.20
CA ARG A 162 11.33 8.21 8.61
C ARG A 162 11.84 7.25 9.68
N GLU A 163 12.62 7.72 10.64
CA GLU A 163 13.16 6.90 11.74
C GLU A 163 12.05 6.24 12.56
N THR A 164 11.01 7.02 12.90
CA THR A 164 9.87 6.51 13.66
C THR A 164 9.09 5.46 12.89
N VAL A 165 8.85 5.68 11.59
CA VAL A 165 8.18 4.71 10.71
C VAL A 165 8.98 3.42 10.60
N LEU A 166 10.29 3.51 10.39
CA LEU A 166 11.18 2.34 10.33
C LEU A 166 11.14 1.55 11.65
N ALA A 167 11.19 2.24 12.80
CA ALA A 167 11.09 1.60 14.12
C ALA A 167 9.72 0.91 14.32
N LEU A 168 8.62 1.57 13.96
CA LEU A 168 7.27 0.99 14.01
C LEU A 168 7.13 -0.24 13.10
N ARG A 169 7.72 -0.20 11.91
CA ARG A 169 7.71 -1.33 10.98
C ARG A 169 8.58 -2.48 11.47
N ALA A 170 9.79 -2.18 11.97
CA ALA A 170 10.70 -3.18 12.54
C ALA A 170 10.06 -3.90 13.74
N SER A 171 9.34 -3.18 14.60
CA SER A 171 8.62 -3.79 15.73
C SER A 171 7.52 -4.78 15.30
N LYS A 172 7.07 -4.69 14.04
CA LYS A 172 6.10 -5.61 13.43
C LYS A 172 6.74 -6.68 12.52
N GLY A 173 8.08 -6.75 12.42
CA GLY A 173 8.78 -7.63 11.49
C GLY A 173 8.60 -7.23 10.02
N MET A 174 8.36 -5.95 9.73
CA MET A 174 8.05 -5.45 8.38
C MET A 174 9.23 -4.67 7.73
N VAL A 175 10.39 -4.71 8.34
CA VAL A 175 11.66 -4.25 7.74
C VAL A 175 12.57 -5.46 7.66
N LEU A 176 13.13 -5.74 6.48
CA LEU A 176 13.94 -6.92 6.25
C LEU A 176 15.18 -6.91 7.16
N ASP A 177 15.30 -7.94 7.98
CA ASP A 177 16.44 -8.20 8.86
C ASP A 177 16.72 -9.71 8.87
N ALA A 178 17.91 -10.10 8.42
CA ALA A 178 18.31 -11.50 8.35
C ALA A 178 18.38 -12.18 9.73
N ALA A 179 18.52 -11.42 10.82
CA ALA A 179 18.55 -11.93 12.18
C ALA A 179 17.13 -12.12 12.78
N ASP A 180 16.09 -11.60 12.13
CA ASP A 180 14.72 -11.67 12.59
C ASP A 180 13.87 -12.57 11.65
N PRO A 181 13.51 -13.79 12.06
CA PRO A 181 12.75 -14.72 11.23
C PRO A 181 11.35 -14.20 10.89
N ASP A 182 10.79 -13.27 11.65
CA ASP A 182 9.49 -12.67 11.36
C ASP A 182 9.52 -11.75 10.14
N THR A 183 10.69 -11.37 9.65
CA THR A 183 10.83 -10.52 8.46
C THR A 183 10.76 -11.28 7.13
N ALA A 184 10.86 -12.62 7.17
CA ALA A 184 10.73 -13.49 6.00
C ALA A 184 9.25 -13.66 5.62
N SER A 185 8.61 -12.57 5.15
CA SER A 185 7.19 -12.49 4.83
C SER A 185 6.95 -11.57 3.63
N ALA A 186 5.76 -11.63 3.05
CA ALA A 186 5.28 -10.69 2.03
C ALA A 186 4.59 -9.45 2.65
N GLY A 187 4.85 -9.14 3.92
CA GLY A 187 4.12 -8.11 4.67
C GLY A 187 2.72 -8.58 5.09
N SER A 188 1.76 -7.67 5.14
CA SER A 188 0.36 -8.04 5.42
C SER A 188 -0.16 -8.95 4.30
N PHE A 189 -0.58 -10.16 4.67
CA PHE A 189 -1.04 -11.14 3.69
C PHE A 189 -2.49 -10.88 3.26
N PHE A 190 -3.33 -10.36 4.15
CA PHE A 190 -4.72 -10.06 3.84
C PHE A 190 -5.00 -8.55 3.86
N MET A 191 -5.84 -8.13 2.93
CA MET A 191 -6.38 -6.77 2.91
C MET A 191 -7.36 -6.56 4.05
N ASN A 192 -7.44 -5.32 4.55
CA ASN A 192 -8.52 -4.93 5.44
C ASN A 192 -9.84 -4.92 4.68
N PRO A 193 -10.85 -5.72 5.09
CA PRO A 193 -12.10 -5.81 4.35
C PRO A 193 -12.92 -4.52 4.48
N ILE A 194 -13.56 -4.14 3.38
CA ILE A 194 -14.52 -3.03 3.34
C ILE A 194 -15.93 -3.63 3.30
N VAL A 195 -16.76 -3.23 4.24
CA VAL A 195 -18.14 -3.73 4.39
C VAL A 195 -19.12 -2.55 4.54
N THR A 196 -20.41 -2.80 4.43
CA THR A 196 -21.42 -1.79 4.73
C THR A 196 -21.46 -1.50 6.23
N GLU A 197 -21.79 -0.26 6.60
CA GLU A 197 -21.98 0.12 8.00
C GLU A 197 -23.02 -0.78 8.70
N ASN A 198 -24.10 -1.14 8.01
CA ASN A 198 -25.12 -2.03 8.55
C ASN A 198 -24.56 -3.42 8.90
N PHE A 199 -23.69 -3.97 8.07
CA PHE A 199 -23.02 -5.23 8.39
C PHE A 199 -22.08 -5.06 9.60
N ALA A 200 -21.29 -3.98 9.61
CA ALA A 200 -20.33 -3.71 10.68
C ALA A 200 -20.99 -3.54 12.07
N ARG A 201 -22.27 -3.09 12.13
CA ARG A 201 -23.01 -2.96 13.41
C ARG A 201 -23.24 -4.30 14.11
N ASN A 202 -23.23 -5.41 13.38
CA ASN A 202 -23.43 -6.74 13.94
C ASN A 202 -22.14 -7.34 14.54
N LEU A 203 -20.99 -6.69 14.32
CA LEU A 203 -19.71 -7.11 14.90
C LEU A 203 -19.59 -6.62 16.35
N PRO A 204 -18.75 -7.27 17.18
CA PRO A 204 -18.45 -6.81 18.54
C PRO A 204 -18.09 -5.32 18.59
N ALA A 205 -18.46 -4.65 19.69
CA ALA A 205 -18.31 -3.19 19.82
C ALA A 205 -16.85 -2.72 19.76
N ASP A 206 -15.92 -3.57 20.20
CA ASP A 206 -14.47 -3.34 20.21
C ASP A 206 -13.79 -3.61 18.85
N ALA A 207 -14.53 -4.12 17.84
CA ALA A 207 -13.99 -4.28 16.50
C ALA A 207 -13.62 -2.91 15.90
N PRO A 208 -12.35 -2.67 15.51
CA PRO A 208 -11.94 -1.38 14.94
C PRO A 208 -12.66 -1.12 13.60
N ARG A 209 -13.23 0.08 13.47
CA ARG A 209 -13.99 0.53 12.33
C ARG A 209 -13.43 1.85 11.83
N PHE A 210 -13.12 1.93 10.56
CA PHE A 210 -12.56 3.13 9.92
C PHE A 210 -13.50 3.56 8.79
N PRO A 211 -14.16 4.72 8.86
CA PRO A 211 -14.98 5.21 7.78
C PRO A 211 -14.20 5.28 6.47
N VAL A 212 -14.81 4.82 5.38
CA VAL A 212 -14.24 4.98 4.03
C VAL A 212 -14.87 6.24 3.43
N LEU A 213 -14.05 7.28 3.28
CA LEU A 213 -14.49 8.46 2.55
C LEU A 213 -14.55 8.11 1.06
N GLN A 214 -15.72 8.22 0.47
CA GLN A 214 -15.86 8.19 -0.99
C GLN A 214 -15.36 9.55 -1.50
N ILE A 215 -14.12 9.60 -1.94
CA ILE A 215 -13.58 10.76 -2.63
C ILE A 215 -14.22 10.78 -4.01
N GLN A 216 -15.16 11.70 -4.25
CA GLN A 216 -15.59 12.00 -5.61
C GLN A 216 -14.42 12.67 -6.32
N GLN A 217 -14.00 12.10 -7.43
CA GLN A 217 -13.02 12.77 -8.29
C GLN A 217 -13.64 14.07 -8.80
N ASP A 218 -12.96 15.17 -8.59
CA ASP A 218 -13.34 16.46 -9.15
C ASP A 218 -13.40 16.34 -10.68
N ARG A 219 -14.59 16.56 -11.23
CA ARG A 219 -14.79 16.53 -12.68
C ARG A 219 -14.48 17.93 -13.21
N VAL A 220 -13.34 18.09 -13.85
CA VAL A 220 -13.04 19.32 -14.58
C VAL A 220 -13.90 19.33 -15.84
N LEU A 221 -14.88 20.22 -15.88
CA LEU A 221 -15.69 20.46 -17.08
C LEU A 221 -15.03 21.58 -17.91
N PRO A 222 -14.98 21.44 -19.25
CA PRO A 222 -14.54 22.51 -20.11
C PRO A 222 -15.38 23.77 -19.89
N LEU A 223 -14.76 24.94 -19.97
CA LEU A 223 -15.46 26.22 -19.84
C LEU A 223 -16.54 26.32 -20.93
N GLY A 224 -17.81 26.46 -20.52
CA GLY A 224 -18.97 26.51 -21.44
C GLY A 224 -19.67 25.17 -21.67
N ALA A 225 -19.24 24.08 -21.05
CA ALA A 225 -20.03 22.85 -21.03
C ALA A 225 -21.23 23.01 -20.09
N ASP A 226 -22.38 22.46 -20.49
CA ASP A 226 -23.55 22.36 -19.61
C ASP A 226 -23.15 21.54 -18.38
N VAL A 227 -23.25 22.17 -17.19
CA VAL A 227 -23.04 21.45 -15.92
C VAL A 227 -24.22 20.49 -15.78
N PRO A 228 -23.99 19.15 -15.87
CA PRO A 228 -25.08 18.24 -15.63
C PRO A 228 -25.64 18.51 -14.23
N PRO A 229 -26.98 18.47 -14.04
CA PRO A 229 -27.54 18.63 -12.71
C PRO A 229 -26.82 17.66 -11.78
N LEU A 230 -26.38 18.18 -10.62
CA LEU A 230 -25.83 17.31 -9.58
C LEU A 230 -26.84 16.20 -9.38
N ALA A 231 -26.51 15.00 -9.88
CA ALA A 231 -27.35 13.85 -9.64
C ALA A 231 -27.59 13.84 -8.13
N SER A 232 -28.86 13.86 -7.73
CA SER A 232 -29.21 13.69 -6.33
C SER A 232 -28.48 12.42 -5.91
N GLN A 233 -27.43 12.58 -5.10
CA GLN A 233 -26.67 11.45 -4.59
C GLN A 233 -27.67 10.59 -3.82
N GLU A 234 -28.12 9.50 -4.42
CA GLU A 234 -28.48 8.37 -3.60
C GLU A 234 -27.19 8.07 -2.83
N ALA A 235 -27.20 8.44 -1.56
CA ALA A 235 -26.07 8.18 -0.68
C ALA A 235 -25.85 6.66 -0.74
N GLY A 236 -24.83 6.24 -1.48
CA GLY A 236 -24.43 4.85 -1.50
C GLY A 236 -24.25 4.36 -0.06
N PRO A 237 -24.32 3.07 0.20
CA PRO A 237 -24.21 2.56 1.56
C PRO A 237 -22.92 3.08 2.17
N ASN A 238 -23.01 3.66 3.38
CA ASN A 238 -21.83 4.04 4.14
C ASN A 238 -20.91 2.82 4.26
N LEU A 239 -19.68 2.95 3.81
CA LEU A 239 -18.69 1.88 3.84
C LEU A 239 -17.75 2.06 5.01
N VAL A 240 -17.37 0.94 5.59
CA VAL A 240 -16.47 0.89 6.74
C VAL A 240 -15.38 -0.13 6.45
N LYS A 241 -14.13 0.27 6.62
CA LYS A 241 -12.97 -0.62 6.59
C LYS A 241 -12.77 -1.22 7.99
N LEU A 242 -12.65 -2.53 8.06
CA LEU A 242 -12.41 -3.27 9.31
C LEU A 242 -10.93 -3.65 9.43
N SER A 243 -10.48 -3.92 10.66
CA SER A 243 -9.14 -4.43 10.90
C SER A 243 -9.08 -5.94 10.66
N ALA A 244 -8.43 -6.38 9.57
CA ALA A 244 -8.22 -7.81 9.32
C ALA A 244 -7.39 -8.46 10.44
N ALA A 245 -6.41 -7.77 11.02
CA ALA A 245 -5.64 -8.26 12.16
C ALA A 245 -6.55 -8.59 13.36
N TRP A 246 -7.47 -7.68 13.70
CA TRP A 246 -8.43 -7.89 14.79
C TRP A 246 -9.35 -9.08 14.48
N LEU A 247 -9.86 -9.17 13.24
CA LEU A 247 -10.71 -10.28 12.83
C LEU A 247 -10.00 -11.63 12.97
N ILE A 248 -8.74 -11.73 12.52
CA ILE A 248 -7.93 -12.95 12.62
C ILE A 248 -7.71 -13.34 14.08
N GLU A 249 -7.30 -12.39 14.93
CA GLU A 249 -7.05 -12.65 16.36
C GLU A 249 -8.30 -13.07 17.10
N ASN A 250 -9.45 -12.48 16.79
CA ASN A 250 -10.73 -12.79 17.43
C ASN A 250 -11.45 -13.99 16.80
N ALA A 251 -11.04 -14.44 15.60
CA ALA A 251 -11.40 -15.75 15.07
C ALA A 251 -10.59 -16.91 15.68
N GLY A 252 -9.67 -16.61 16.62
CA GLY A 252 -8.89 -17.61 17.35
C GLY A 252 -7.49 -17.88 16.79
N VAL A 253 -7.09 -17.24 15.69
CA VAL A 253 -5.73 -17.37 15.13
C VAL A 253 -4.82 -16.33 15.77
N LYS A 254 -3.94 -16.77 16.64
CA LYS A 254 -3.05 -15.90 17.42
C LYS A 254 -1.68 -15.74 16.76
N LYS A 255 -0.95 -14.71 17.17
CA LYS A 255 0.46 -14.53 16.81
C LYS A 255 1.27 -15.80 17.09
N GLY A 256 2.16 -16.16 16.18
CA GLY A 256 2.98 -17.37 16.26
C GLY A 256 2.23 -18.67 15.94
N TYR A 257 0.94 -18.61 15.58
CA TYR A 257 0.19 -19.82 15.21
C TYR A 257 0.80 -20.47 13.96
N ARG A 258 0.91 -21.80 14.01
CA ARG A 258 1.32 -22.64 12.86
C ARG A 258 0.48 -23.91 12.82
N ILE A 259 0.26 -24.41 11.62
CA ILE A 259 -0.31 -25.75 11.42
C ILE A 259 0.76 -26.75 11.85
N PRO A 260 0.41 -27.81 12.64
CA PRO A 260 1.39 -28.82 13.05
C PRO A 260 2.17 -29.40 11.86
N GLY A 261 3.50 -29.40 11.95
CA GLY A 261 4.40 -29.89 10.90
C GLY A 261 4.72 -28.89 9.79
N SER A 262 4.10 -27.70 9.77
CA SER A 262 4.36 -26.65 8.77
C SER A 262 5.54 -25.76 9.18
N ASN A 263 6.29 -25.26 8.18
CA ASN A 263 7.28 -24.21 8.34
C ASN A 263 6.71 -22.80 8.02
N ALA A 264 5.46 -22.70 7.60
CA ALA A 264 4.73 -21.44 7.55
C ALA A 264 4.05 -21.15 8.88
N ALA A 265 4.13 -19.91 9.35
CA ALA A 265 3.53 -19.48 10.61
C ALA A 265 2.95 -18.06 10.50
N ILE A 266 1.97 -17.73 11.34
CA ILE A 266 1.63 -16.36 11.62
C ILE A 266 2.80 -15.72 12.36
N SER A 267 3.23 -14.52 11.95
CA SER A 267 4.30 -13.79 12.63
C SER A 267 4.05 -13.68 14.13
N SER A 268 5.10 -13.80 14.93
CA SER A 268 5.02 -13.59 16.37
C SER A 268 4.79 -12.12 16.75
N LYS A 269 5.01 -11.21 15.78
CA LYS A 269 4.91 -9.75 15.97
C LYS A 269 3.64 -9.16 15.37
N HIS A 270 3.17 -9.72 14.24
CA HIS A 270 2.04 -9.15 13.50
C HIS A 270 1.13 -10.21 12.90
N THR A 271 -0.12 -10.24 13.32
CA THR A 271 -1.09 -11.28 12.96
C THR A 271 -1.42 -11.32 11.46
N LEU A 272 -1.26 -10.19 10.74
CA LEU A 272 -1.48 -10.15 9.29
C LEU A 272 -0.35 -10.78 8.47
N ALA A 273 0.82 -10.99 9.04
CA ALA A 273 1.96 -11.51 8.29
C ALA A 273 2.04 -13.04 8.41
N ILE A 274 2.11 -13.72 7.26
CA ILE A 274 2.48 -15.11 7.17
C ILE A 274 3.98 -15.17 6.87
N THR A 275 4.74 -15.85 7.73
CA THR A 275 6.20 -15.91 7.69
C THR A 275 6.68 -17.29 7.26
N ASN A 276 7.79 -17.31 6.55
CA ASN A 276 8.58 -18.51 6.27
C ASN A 276 9.62 -18.68 7.38
N GLN A 277 9.38 -19.63 8.28
CA GLN A 277 10.26 -19.91 9.42
C GLN A 277 11.49 -20.79 9.04
N GLY A 278 11.80 -20.86 7.77
CA GLY A 278 12.90 -21.63 7.18
C GLY A 278 12.40 -22.87 6.44
N GLY A 279 12.43 -22.81 5.11
CA GLY A 279 12.06 -23.93 4.24
C GLY A 279 10.56 -24.15 4.08
N ALA A 280 9.71 -23.16 4.38
CA ALA A 280 8.28 -23.26 4.08
C ALA A 280 8.03 -23.34 2.57
N THR A 281 7.16 -24.24 2.18
CA THR A 281 6.68 -24.37 0.79
C THR A 281 5.51 -23.41 0.54
N ALA A 282 5.24 -23.12 -0.73
CA ALA A 282 4.05 -22.35 -1.11
C ALA A 282 2.75 -23.04 -0.66
N ALA A 283 2.69 -24.37 -0.75
CA ALA A 283 1.54 -25.15 -0.27
C ALA A 283 1.29 -24.96 1.24
N GLU A 284 2.33 -24.87 2.06
CA GLU A 284 2.19 -24.61 3.49
C GLU A 284 1.69 -23.17 3.75
N VAL A 285 2.18 -22.19 2.99
CA VAL A 285 1.71 -20.78 3.07
C VAL A 285 0.23 -20.69 2.67
N VAL A 286 -0.14 -21.30 1.53
CA VAL A 286 -1.53 -21.37 1.04
C VAL A 286 -2.43 -22.08 2.06
N GLY A 287 -2.00 -23.24 2.59
CA GLY A 287 -2.75 -23.98 3.60
C GLY A 287 -3.02 -23.16 4.86
N LEU A 288 -2.03 -22.41 5.34
CA LEU A 288 -2.20 -21.52 6.49
C LEU A 288 -3.12 -20.32 6.15
N ALA A 289 -2.97 -19.74 4.97
CA ALA A 289 -3.82 -18.63 4.52
C ALA A 289 -5.29 -19.06 4.39
N THR A 290 -5.54 -20.23 3.76
CA THR A 290 -6.89 -20.81 3.64
C THR A 290 -7.50 -21.11 5.02
N TYR A 291 -6.70 -21.63 5.95
CA TYR A 291 -7.15 -21.85 7.32
C TYR A 291 -7.58 -20.54 8.00
N VAL A 292 -6.76 -19.49 7.91
CA VAL A 292 -7.09 -18.16 8.45
C VAL A 292 -8.38 -17.62 7.85
N GLN A 293 -8.52 -17.72 6.52
CA GLN A 293 -9.71 -17.26 5.80
C GLN A 293 -10.98 -18.01 6.27
N ALA A 294 -10.90 -19.33 6.39
CA ALA A 294 -12.01 -20.16 6.87
C ALA A 294 -12.41 -19.83 8.32
N MET A 295 -11.44 -19.57 9.19
CA MET A 295 -11.70 -19.19 10.59
C MET A 295 -12.42 -17.85 10.66
N VAL A 296 -11.97 -16.85 9.93
CA VAL A 296 -12.60 -15.51 9.90
C VAL A 296 -14.00 -15.59 9.28
N GLN A 297 -14.15 -16.33 8.18
CA GLN A 297 -15.45 -16.52 7.53
C GLN A 297 -16.45 -17.22 8.47
N SER A 298 -16.02 -18.27 9.16
CA SER A 298 -16.89 -19.01 10.09
C SER A 298 -17.34 -18.15 11.28
N HIS A 299 -16.47 -17.27 11.80
CA HIS A 299 -16.80 -16.46 12.97
C HIS A 299 -17.58 -15.19 12.63
N PHE A 300 -17.25 -14.53 11.52
CA PHE A 300 -17.74 -13.18 11.20
C PHE A 300 -18.50 -13.10 9.88
N GLY A 301 -18.54 -14.17 9.07
CA GLY A 301 -19.15 -14.15 7.75
C GLY A 301 -18.38 -13.28 6.73
N ILE A 302 -17.09 -13.00 6.99
CA ILE A 302 -16.24 -12.14 6.16
C ILE A 302 -15.19 -13.01 5.47
N ILE A 303 -15.06 -12.87 4.16
CA ILE A 303 -13.96 -13.46 3.39
C ILE A 303 -12.83 -12.45 3.32
N LEU A 304 -11.64 -12.84 3.79
CA LEU A 304 -10.44 -12.04 3.64
C LEU A 304 -9.81 -12.31 2.27
N TYR A 305 -9.43 -11.25 1.56
CA TYR A 305 -8.74 -11.36 0.28
C TYR A 305 -7.23 -11.16 0.46
N PRO A 306 -6.40 -11.99 -0.22
CA PRO A 306 -4.95 -11.81 -0.18
C PRO A 306 -4.54 -10.50 -0.84
N GLU A 307 -3.53 -9.83 -0.27
CA GLU A 307 -2.90 -8.64 -0.87
C GLU A 307 -1.82 -9.04 -1.90
N PRO A 308 -0.99 -10.07 -1.66
CA PRO A 308 -0.02 -10.56 -2.64
C PRO A 308 -0.69 -11.13 -3.89
N ASN A 309 -0.03 -10.97 -5.03
CA ASN A 309 -0.40 -11.70 -6.24
C ASN A 309 -0.01 -13.17 -6.10
N LEU A 310 -0.96 -14.06 -6.36
CA LEU A 310 -0.74 -15.50 -6.31
C LEU A 310 -0.41 -16.01 -7.70
N ILE A 311 0.73 -16.69 -7.86
CA ILE A 311 1.21 -17.22 -9.15
C ILE A 311 1.27 -18.74 -9.06
N GLY A 312 0.44 -19.43 -9.87
CA GLY A 312 0.38 -20.89 -9.90
C GLY A 312 -0.26 -21.52 -8.64
N VAL A 313 -0.89 -20.72 -7.78
CA VAL A 313 -1.61 -21.19 -6.59
C VAL A 313 -2.89 -20.37 -6.39
N GLU A 314 -3.89 -20.96 -5.71
CA GLU A 314 -5.17 -20.31 -5.38
C GLU A 314 -5.46 -20.44 -3.88
N ILE A 315 -6.23 -19.51 -3.33
CA ILE A 315 -6.71 -19.50 -1.93
C ILE A 315 -8.22 -19.29 -1.92
#